data_7e1bf090a93147e5db2bab4bfd2c16d8
#
_entry.id   7e1bf090a93147e5db2bab4bfd2c16d8
#
_cell.length_a   1.000
_cell.length_b   1.000
_cell.length_c   1.000
_cell.angle_alpha   90.00
_cell.angle_beta   90.00
_cell.angle_gamma   90.00
#
_symmetry.space_group_name_H-M   'P 1'
#
loop_
_entity.id
_entity.type
_entity.pdbx_description
1 polymer ?
#
loop_
_entity_poly.entity_id
_entity_poly.type
_entity_poly.pdbx_seq_one_letter_code
_entity_poly.pdbx_strand_id
1 'polypeptide(L)'
;DIPEAVNSLIGSDKEAKVEIIAPAEISCGIIDDLREQLRSVPALKVQYSSPNLGSVPMRLPPANKTVEKIGVKLIELPDAVKNMPKEMVRHLKINKDGKYLYDTNLIMQSELLNMAAGSIRKNHQTMICLQTDRATSYGTYVTALKELSNAVSLIRNEYANEHFGKAFEDLDDAERSLVLKEIPQNIIELTPRTTQSVR
;
A
#
# COMPACT_ATOMS: atom_id res chain seq x y z
N ASP A 1 20.79 7.38 15.25
CA ASP A 1 19.34 7.13 15.23
C ASP A 1 18.79 7.51 13.85
N ILE A 2 18.05 6.57 13.20
CA ILE A 2 17.52 6.78 11.84
C ILE A 2 16.54 7.96 11.78
N PRO A 3 15.55 8.10 12.67
CA PRO A 3 14.65 9.24 12.68
C PRO A 3 15.34 10.58 12.80
N GLU A 4 16.35 10.67 13.66
CA GLU A 4 17.13 11.89 13.87
C GLU A 4 17.91 12.29 12.61
N ALA A 5 18.55 11.33 11.96
CA ALA A 5 19.27 11.54 10.71
C ALA A 5 18.30 12.00 9.58
N VAL A 6 17.13 11.35 9.46
CA VAL A 6 16.12 11.72 8.46
C VAL A 6 15.56 13.12 8.74
N ASN A 7 15.20 13.44 10.00
CA ASN A 7 14.73 14.76 10.38
C ASN A 7 15.75 15.87 10.06
N SER A 8 17.04 15.58 10.31
CA SER A 8 18.13 16.53 10.01
C SER A 8 18.27 16.80 8.51
N LEU A 9 18.05 15.79 7.66
CA LEU A 9 18.14 15.93 6.21
C LEU A 9 16.90 16.60 5.60
N ILE A 10 15.71 16.29 6.12
CA ILE A 10 14.43 16.81 5.61
C ILE A 10 14.21 18.26 6.07
N GLY A 11 14.64 18.61 7.30
CA GLY A 11 14.40 19.92 7.88
C GLY A 11 12.91 20.24 7.97
N SER A 12 12.47 21.35 7.34
CA SER A 12 11.07 21.79 7.28
C SER A 12 10.34 21.41 5.98
N ASP A 13 10.97 20.62 5.12
CA ASP A 13 10.37 20.23 3.82
C ASP A 13 9.24 19.23 3.99
N LYS A 14 7.99 19.71 3.87
CA LYS A 14 6.78 18.88 3.95
C LYS A 14 6.55 17.98 2.73
N GLU A 15 7.29 18.18 1.66
CA GLU A 15 7.22 17.40 0.42
C GLU A 15 8.35 16.38 0.31
N ALA A 16 9.18 16.28 1.34
CA ALA A 16 10.31 15.35 1.37
C ALA A 16 9.85 13.91 1.17
N LYS A 17 10.62 13.18 0.38
CA LYS A 17 10.42 11.76 0.11
C LYS A 17 11.58 10.95 0.67
N VAL A 18 11.26 9.85 1.32
CA VAL A 18 12.26 8.85 1.74
C VAL A 18 12.09 7.61 0.87
N GLU A 19 13.16 7.20 0.22
CA GLU A 19 13.17 5.95 -0.52
C GLU A 19 13.80 4.84 0.31
N ILE A 20 13.05 3.74 0.48
CA ILE A 20 13.53 2.52 1.11
C ILE A 20 13.99 1.58 -0.01
N ILE A 21 15.30 1.45 -0.17
CA ILE A 21 15.91 0.57 -1.15
C ILE A 21 16.44 -0.66 -0.42
N ALA A 22 15.95 -1.84 -0.80
CA ALA A 22 16.36 -3.07 -0.16
C ALA A 22 16.39 -4.26 -1.13
N PRO A 23 17.28 -5.26 -0.90
CA PRO A 23 17.27 -6.49 -1.68
C PRO A 23 15.92 -7.21 -1.61
N ALA A 24 15.55 -7.89 -2.70
CA ALA A 24 14.27 -8.58 -2.80
C ALA A 24 14.11 -9.73 -1.77
N GLU A 25 15.21 -10.30 -1.33
CA GLU A 25 15.27 -11.49 -0.46
C GLU A 25 15.04 -11.17 1.01
N ILE A 26 15.22 -9.91 1.44
CA ILE A 26 15.01 -9.57 2.85
C ILE A 26 13.54 -9.75 3.24
N SER A 27 13.29 -9.99 4.52
CA SER A 27 11.93 -10.14 5.03
C SER A 27 11.22 -8.79 5.17
N CYS A 28 9.91 -8.75 4.93
CA CYS A 28 9.07 -7.58 5.17
C CYS A 28 9.14 -7.11 6.63
N GLY A 29 9.42 -8.01 7.56
CA GLY A 29 9.57 -7.65 8.97
C GLY A 29 10.66 -6.62 9.23
N ILE A 30 11.76 -6.66 8.50
CA ILE A 30 12.84 -5.65 8.61
C ILE A 30 12.34 -4.29 8.11
N ILE A 31 11.58 -4.29 7.02
CA ILE A 31 10.99 -3.06 6.47
C ILE A 31 9.94 -2.48 7.43
N ASP A 32 9.13 -3.34 8.07
CA ASP A 32 8.14 -2.92 9.06
C ASP A 32 8.80 -2.27 10.29
N ASP A 33 9.91 -2.83 10.76
CA ASP A 33 10.67 -2.28 11.87
C ASP A 33 11.30 -0.91 11.51
N LEU A 34 11.77 -0.75 10.26
CA LEU A 34 12.24 0.53 9.76
C LEU A 34 11.09 1.56 9.65
N ARG A 35 9.94 1.16 9.12
CA ARG A 35 8.75 2.04 9.05
C ARG A 35 8.31 2.53 10.42
N GLU A 36 8.36 1.65 11.44
CA GLU A 36 7.99 2.04 12.80
C GLU A 36 8.89 3.16 13.33
N GLN A 37 10.18 3.09 13.03
CA GLN A 37 11.12 4.18 13.37
C GLN A 37 10.81 5.46 12.59
N LEU A 38 10.51 5.36 11.28
CA LEU A 38 10.21 6.51 10.42
C LEU A 38 8.91 7.23 10.80
N ARG A 39 7.97 6.58 11.51
CA ARG A 39 6.70 7.21 11.94
C ARG A 39 6.86 8.39 12.90
N SER A 40 8.00 8.52 13.54
CA SER A 40 8.32 9.69 14.35
C SER A 40 8.67 10.94 13.50
N VAL A 41 8.90 10.73 12.19
CA VAL A 41 9.20 11.81 11.24
C VAL A 41 7.89 12.33 10.64
N PRO A 42 7.57 13.63 10.80
CA PRO A 42 6.29 14.16 10.33
C PRO A 42 6.20 14.23 8.80
N ALA A 43 5.00 13.99 8.27
CA ALA A 43 4.62 14.21 6.86
C ALA A 43 5.42 13.40 5.82
N LEU A 44 5.87 12.21 6.15
CA LEU A 44 6.76 11.43 5.31
C LEU A 44 6.02 10.77 4.13
N LYS A 45 6.49 11.06 2.92
CA LYS A 45 6.18 10.28 1.72
C LYS A 45 7.25 9.19 1.59
N VAL A 46 6.82 7.93 1.48
CA VAL A 46 7.75 6.79 1.36
C VAL A 46 7.64 6.20 -0.04
N GLN A 47 8.79 5.87 -0.62
CA GLN A 47 8.91 5.13 -1.86
C GLN A 47 9.61 3.81 -1.55
N TYR A 48 9.03 2.72 -2.04
CA TYR A 48 9.61 1.38 -1.88
C TYR A 48 10.24 0.95 -3.19
N SER A 49 11.48 0.51 -3.14
CA SER A 49 12.18 0.01 -4.31
C SER A 49 13.04 -1.21 -3.97
N SER A 50 13.24 -2.04 -4.98
CA SER A 50 14.18 -3.15 -4.92
C SER A 50 14.94 -3.23 -6.24
N PRO A 51 16.23 -3.61 -6.25
CA PRO A 51 16.99 -3.80 -7.48
C PRO A 51 16.21 -4.67 -8.48
N ASN A 52 16.15 -4.24 -9.72
CA ASN A 52 15.43 -4.89 -10.83
C ASN A 52 13.88 -4.91 -10.75
N LEU A 53 13.26 -4.44 -9.68
CA LEU A 53 11.80 -4.37 -9.56
C LEU A 53 11.22 -2.96 -9.76
N GLY A 54 12.09 -1.94 -9.78
CA GLY A 54 11.67 -0.54 -9.84
C GLY A 54 11.13 -0.03 -8.51
N SER A 55 10.48 1.12 -8.53
CA SER A 55 10.01 1.81 -7.32
C SER A 55 8.50 2.06 -7.34
N VAL A 56 7.88 2.06 -6.17
CA VAL A 56 6.46 2.34 -5.97
C VAL A 56 6.31 3.41 -4.89
N PRO A 57 5.75 4.58 -5.23
CA PRO A 57 5.45 5.61 -4.24
C PRO A 57 4.22 5.21 -3.42
N MET A 58 4.35 5.28 -2.10
CA MET A 58 3.26 5.01 -1.16
C MET A 58 3.26 6.04 -0.04
N ARG A 59 2.16 6.13 0.67
CA ARG A 59 2.12 6.84 1.96
C ARG A 59 2.58 5.89 3.05
N LEU A 60 3.32 6.41 4.03
CA LEU A 60 3.66 5.63 5.22
C LEU A 60 2.34 5.18 5.88
N PRO A 61 2.15 3.86 6.08
CA PRO A 61 0.92 3.38 6.67
C PRO A 61 0.75 3.93 8.09
N PRO A 62 -0.50 4.23 8.50
CA PRO A 62 -0.77 4.72 9.85
C PRO A 62 -0.32 3.70 10.89
N ALA A 63 0.06 4.18 12.08
CA ALA A 63 0.35 3.29 13.20
C ALA A 63 -0.88 2.43 13.51
N ASN A 64 -0.71 1.11 13.50
CA ASN A 64 -1.79 0.21 13.86
C ASN A 64 -2.12 0.33 15.35
N LYS A 65 -3.38 0.63 15.67
CA LYS A 65 -3.87 0.46 17.03
C LYS A 65 -4.13 -1.02 17.29
N THR A 66 -3.66 -1.57 18.39
CA THR A 66 -4.06 -2.90 18.85
C THR A 66 -5.14 -2.80 19.90
N VAL A 67 -6.13 -3.65 19.75
CA VAL A 67 -7.12 -3.91 20.79
C VAL A 67 -6.88 -5.32 21.30
N GLU A 68 -6.66 -5.46 22.60
CA GLU A 68 -6.57 -6.76 23.25
C GLU A 68 -7.99 -7.22 23.60
N LYS A 69 -8.46 -8.27 22.95
CA LYS A 69 -9.72 -8.94 23.28
C LYS A 69 -9.42 -10.38 23.64
N ILE A 70 -9.74 -10.77 24.88
CA ILE A 70 -9.66 -12.15 25.36
C ILE A 70 -8.24 -12.76 25.13
N GLY A 71 -7.17 -12.01 25.48
CA GLY A 71 -5.79 -12.47 25.33
C GLY A 71 -5.28 -12.58 23.89
N VAL A 72 -6.05 -12.17 22.90
CA VAL A 72 -5.64 -12.11 21.49
C VAL A 72 -5.46 -10.68 21.06
N LYS A 73 -4.26 -10.33 20.59
CA LYS A 73 -3.99 -9.01 19.98
C LYS A 73 -4.53 -8.99 18.57
N LEU A 74 -5.62 -8.26 18.34
CA LEU A 74 -6.19 -8.04 17.02
C LEU A 74 -5.64 -6.75 16.42
N ILE A 75 -5.35 -6.78 15.10
CA ILE A 75 -5.05 -5.56 14.35
C ILE A 75 -6.37 -4.81 14.18
N GLU A 76 -6.42 -3.58 14.69
CA GLU A 76 -7.55 -2.71 14.47
C GLU A 76 -7.45 -2.06 13.09
N LEU A 77 -8.50 -2.20 12.27
CA LEU A 77 -8.56 -1.52 10.98
C LEU A 77 -8.51 0.01 11.20
N PRO A 78 -7.82 0.76 10.34
CA PRO A 78 -7.85 2.21 10.38
C PRO A 78 -9.29 2.74 10.32
N ASP A 79 -9.58 3.85 10.97
CA ASP A 79 -10.94 4.42 11.03
C ASP A 79 -11.49 4.72 9.62
N ALA A 80 -10.62 5.09 8.68
CA ALA A 80 -10.99 5.25 7.28
C ALA A 80 -11.60 3.98 6.66
N VAL A 81 -11.16 2.79 7.10
CA VAL A 81 -11.68 1.50 6.59
C VAL A 81 -12.87 1.01 7.38
N LYS A 82 -12.89 1.25 8.71
CA LYS A 82 -13.98 0.79 9.59
C LYS A 82 -15.34 1.35 9.19
N ASN A 83 -15.36 2.58 8.71
CA ASN A 83 -16.59 3.31 8.38
C ASN A 83 -17.01 3.11 6.91
N MET A 84 -16.25 2.35 6.13
CA MET A 84 -16.60 2.05 4.74
C MET A 84 -17.58 0.86 4.66
N PRO A 85 -18.51 0.89 3.69
CA PRO A 85 -19.31 -0.29 3.34
C PRO A 85 -18.41 -1.48 3.00
N LYS A 86 -18.73 -2.66 3.50
CA LYS A 86 -17.89 -3.86 3.31
C LYS A 86 -17.66 -4.22 1.84
N GLU A 87 -18.64 -3.94 0.99
CA GLU A 87 -18.58 -4.15 -0.45
C GLU A 87 -17.54 -3.25 -1.15
N MET A 88 -17.14 -2.17 -0.51
CA MET A 88 -16.11 -1.24 -0.99
C MET A 88 -14.71 -1.59 -0.50
N VAL A 89 -14.57 -2.55 0.40
CA VAL A 89 -13.29 -2.95 0.97
C VAL A 89 -12.88 -4.29 0.38
N ARG A 90 -11.64 -4.38 -0.08
CA ARG A 90 -10.99 -5.63 -0.54
C ARG A 90 -9.78 -5.91 0.33
N HIS A 91 -9.52 -7.18 0.57
CA HIS A 91 -8.39 -7.61 1.38
C HIS A 91 -7.42 -8.42 0.52
N LEU A 92 -6.20 -7.95 0.40
CA LEU A 92 -5.10 -8.71 -0.17
C LEU A 92 -4.18 -9.16 0.96
N LYS A 93 -4.05 -10.48 1.15
CA LYS A 93 -3.10 -11.05 2.10
C LYS A 93 -2.02 -11.80 1.35
N ILE A 94 -0.78 -11.63 1.77
CA ILE A 94 0.37 -12.36 1.23
C ILE A 94 1.02 -13.09 2.39
N ASN A 95 1.11 -14.43 2.29
CA ASN A 95 1.70 -15.25 3.32
C ASN A 95 3.23 -15.34 3.17
N LYS A 96 3.89 -15.96 4.15
CA LYS A 96 5.34 -16.18 4.17
C LYS A 96 5.90 -16.89 2.92
N ASP A 97 5.09 -17.71 2.27
CA ASP A 97 5.46 -18.47 1.07
C ASP A 97 5.19 -17.68 -0.23
N GLY A 98 4.79 -16.41 -0.13
CA GLY A 98 4.50 -15.54 -1.26
C GLY A 98 3.17 -15.86 -1.98
N LYS A 99 2.25 -16.58 -1.33
CA LYS A 99 0.92 -16.86 -1.88
C LYS A 99 -0.03 -15.70 -1.63
N TYR A 100 -0.84 -15.38 -2.63
CA TYR A 100 -1.78 -14.26 -2.62
C TYR A 100 -3.19 -14.75 -2.34
N LEU A 101 -3.84 -14.14 -1.34
CA LEU A 101 -5.26 -14.35 -1.04
C LEU A 101 -5.98 -13.01 -1.23
N TYR A 102 -6.79 -12.90 -2.29
CA TYR A 102 -7.60 -11.72 -2.55
C TYR A 102 -9.03 -11.98 -2.07
N ASP A 103 -9.44 -11.30 -1.01
CA ASP A 103 -10.63 -11.61 -0.19
C ASP A 103 -10.56 -13.06 0.31
N THR A 104 -11.35 -13.96 -0.30
CA THR A 104 -11.40 -15.39 0.03
C THR A 104 -10.78 -16.28 -1.05
N ASN A 105 -10.30 -15.70 -2.16
CA ASN A 105 -9.81 -16.44 -3.31
C ASN A 105 -8.28 -16.49 -3.33
N LEU A 106 -7.73 -17.69 -3.40
CA LEU A 106 -6.32 -17.86 -3.70
C LEU A 106 -6.11 -17.52 -5.18
N ILE A 107 -5.18 -16.60 -5.45
CA ILE A 107 -4.87 -16.13 -6.80
C ILE A 107 -3.38 -16.26 -7.11
N MET A 108 -3.03 -16.30 -8.38
CA MET A 108 -1.66 -16.14 -8.84
C MET A 108 -1.27 -14.66 -8.83
N GLN A 109 0.03 -14.38 -8.67
CA GLN A 109 0.55 -13.01 -8.75
C GLN A 109 0.13 -12.32 -10.06
N SER A 110 0.16 -13.02 -11.19
CA SER A 110 -0.23 -12.52 -12.51
C SER A 110 -1.72 -12.12 -12.64
N GLU A 111 -2.56 -12.57 -11.73
CA GLU A 111 -4.00 -12.26 -11.71
C GLU A 111 -4.30 -10.99 -10.88
N LEU A 112 -3.36 -10.56 -10.03
CA LEU A 112 -3.59 -9.50 -9.05
C LEU A 112 -4.01 -8.19 -9.71
N LEU A 113 -3.33 -7.76 -10.78
CA LEU A 113 -3.66 -6.55 -11.52
C LEU A 113 -5.12 -6.58 -11.98
N ASN A 114 -5.54 -7.66 -12.64
CA ASN A 114 -6.89 -7.79 -13.19
C ASN A 114 -7.97 -7.84 -12.09
N MET A 115 -7.70 -8.54 -10.99
CA MET A 115 -8.61 -8.61 -9.84
C MET A 115 -8.79 -7.24 -9.18
N ALA A 116 -7.71 -6.52 -8.95
CA ALA A 116 -7.73 -5.18 -8.38
C ALA A 116 -8.43 -4.19 -9.32
N ALA A 117 -8.05 -4.16 -10.61
CA ALA A 117 -8.68 -3.31 -11.62
C ALA A 117 -10.18 -3.60 -11.75
N GLY A 118 -10.59 -4.87 -11.75
CA GLY A 118 -12.00 -5.26 -11.77
C GLY A 118 -12.78 -4.76 -10.56
N SER A 119 -12.15 -4.73 -9.37
CA SER A 119 -12.76 -4.20 -8.15
C SER A 119 -12.92 -2.67 -8.22
N ILE A 120 -11.87 -1.96 -8.67
CA ILE A 120 -11.88 -0.49 -8.82
C ILE A 120 -12.86 -0.06 -9.93
N ARG A 121 -12.94 -0.79 -11.04
CA ARG A 121 -13.89 -0.50 -12.13
C ARG A 121 -15.35 -0.62 -11.69
N LYS A 122 -15.66 -1.56 -10.76
CA LYS A 122 -17.00 -1.69 -10.18
C LYS A 122 -17.34 -0.53 -9.24
N ASN A 123 -16.36 -0.03 -8.50
CA ASN A 123 -16.49 1.12 -7.62
C ASN A 123 -15.15 1.83 -7.50
N HIS A 124 -15.05 3.04 -8.04
CA HIS A 124 -13.82 3.85 -8.06
C HIS A 124 -13.27 4.18 -6.66
N GLN A 125 -14.14 4.17 -5.64
CA GLN A 125 -13.77 4.43 -4.25
C GLN A 125 -13.35 3.15 -3.50
N THR A 126 -13.19 2.01 -4.20
CA THR A 126 -12.75 0.76 -3.59
C THR A 126 -11.45 0.95 -2.82
N MET A 127 -11.43 0.48 -1.57
CA MET A 127 -10.27 0.44 -0.70
C MET A 127 -9.65 -0.95 -0.73
N ILE A 128 -8.35 -1.04 -1.01
CA ILE A 128 -7.61 -2.30 -0.98
C ILE A 128 -6.69 -2.31 0.25
N CYS A 129 -6.97 -3.23 1.17
CA CYS A 129 -6.19 -3.44 2.38
C CYS A 129 -5.14 -4.52 2.12
N LEU A 130 -3.88 -4.13 2.02
CA LEU A 130 -2.75 -5.03 1.85
C LEU A 130 -2.20 -5.45 3.21
N GLN A 131 -2.11 -6.75 3.44
CA GLN A 131 -1.47 -7.35 4.61
C GLN A 131 -0.44 -8.38 4.15
N THR A 132 0.81 -8.23 4.60
CA THR A 132 1.88 -9.20 4.34
C THR A 132 2.32 -9.87 5.64
N ASP A 133 2.70 -11.13 5.56
CA ASP A 133 3.40 -11.80 6.66
C ASP A 133 4.79 -11.17 6.83
N ARG A 134 5.27 -11.06 8.07
CA ARG A 134 6.61 -10.51 8.34
C ARG A 134 7.74 -11.32 7.69
N ALA A 135 7.54 -12.62 7.47
CA ALA A 135 8.50 -13.49 6.79
C ALA A 135 8.38 -13.47 5.26
N THR A 136 7.39 -12.78 4.68
CA THR A 136 7.29 -12.59 3.22
C THR A 136 8.53 -11.85 2.71
N SER A 137 9.03 -12.23 1.53
CA SER A 137 10.15 -11.52 0.90
C SER A 137 9.74 -10.10 0.49
N TYR A 138 10.65 -9.15 0.66
CA TYR A 138 10.43 -7.76 0.26
C TYR A 138 10.14 -7.61 -1.25
N GLY A 139 10.78 -8.43 -2.08
CA GLY A 139 10.50 -8.46 -3.51
C GLY A 139 9.05 -8.81 -3.84
N THR A 140 8.48 -9.83 -3.17
CA THR A 140 7.07 -10.19 -3.32
C THR A 140 6.14 -9.04 -2.94
N TYR A 141 6.45 -8.35 -1.83
CA TYR A 141 5.70 -7.19 -1.38
C TYR A 141 5.77 -6.01 -2.37
N VAL A 142 6.96 -5.63 -2.85
CA VAL A 142 7.14 -4.54 -3.84
C VAL A 142 6.42 -4.88 -5.14
N THR A 143 6.46 -6.13 -5.58
CA THR A 143 5.74 -6.59 -6.76
C THR A 143 4.23 -6.45 -6.58
N ALA A 144 3.69 -6.86 -5.43
CA ALA A 144 2.27 -6.69 -5.14
C ALA A 144 1.84 -5.21 -5.16
N LEU A 145 2.60 -4.33 -4.53
CA LEU A 145 2.34 -2.88 -4.58
C LEU A 145 2.35 -2.34 -6.00
N LYS A 146 3.30 -2.79 -6.83
CA LYS A 146 3.41 -2.39 -8.23
C LYS A 146 2.17 -2.81 -9.03
N GLU A 147 1.72 -4.06 -8.87
CA GLU A 147 0.52 -4.54 -9.54
C GLU A 147 -0.75 -3.78 -9.10
N LEU A 148 -0.88 -3.47 -7.81
CA LEU A 148 -1.97 -2.65 -7.31
C LEU A 148 -1.92 -1.22 -7.86
N SER A 149 -0.74 -0.61 -7.92
CA SER A 149 -0.54 0.72 -8.51
C SER A 149 -0.86 0.74 -10.01
N ASN A 150 -0.42 -0.29 -10.74
CA ASN A 150 -0.73 -0.47 -12.15
C ASN A 150 -2.24 -0.62 -12.38
N ALA A 151 -2.95 -1.34 -11.51
CA ALA A 151 -4.40 -1.46 -11.58
C ALA A 151 -5.11 -0.10 -11.46
N VAL A 152 -4.67 0.74 -10.52
CA VAL A 152 -5.18 2.12 -10.37
C VAL A 152 -4.88 2.94 -11.63
N SER A 153 -3.65 2.87 -12.14
CA SER A 153 -3.23 3.60 -13.35
C SER A 153 -4.03 3.17 -14.58
N LEU A 154 -4.29 1.87 -14.72
CA LEU A 154 -5.12 1.34 -15.79
C LEU A 154 -6.53 1.96 -15.77
N ILE A 155 -7.20 1.98 -14.61
CA ILE A 155 -8.56 2.52 -14.49
C ILE A 155 -8.56 4.05 -14.69
N ARG A 156 -7.55 4.77 -14.22
CA ARG A 156 -7.39 6.20 -14.50
C ARG A 156 -7.27 6.49 -15.99
N ASN A 157 -6.52 5.65 -16.69
CA ASN A 157 -6.35 5.80 -18.13
C ASN A 157 -7.63 5.46 -18.91
N GLU A 158 -8.37 4.40 -18.51
CA GLU A 158 -9.69 4.09 -19.06
C GLU A 158 -10.66 5.27 -18.88
N TYR A 159 -10.75 5.82 -17.68
CA TYR A 159 -11.60 6.98 -17.35
C TYR A 159 -11.21 8.23 -18.13
N ALA A 160 -9.91 8.52 -18.23
CA ALA A 160 -9.40 9.67 -18.99
C ALA A 160 -9.77 9.57 -20.49
N ASN A 161 -9.58 8.40 -21.08
CA ASN A 161 -9.96 8.17 -22.47
C ASN A 161 -11.48 8.31 -22.70
N GLU A 162 -12.30 7.79 -21.79
CA GLU A 162 -13.76 7.84 -21.90
C GLU A 162 -14.31 9.27 -21.76
N HIS A 163 -13.78 10.06 -20.82
CA HIS A 163 -14.35 11.38 -20.47
C HIS A 163 -13.68 12.54 -21.17
N PHE A 164 -12.40 12.41 -21.55
CA PHE A 164 -11.61 13.50 -22.15
C PHE A 164 -11.05 13.14 -23.53
N GLY A 165 -11.17 11.89 -23.98
CA GLY A 165 -10.62 11.42 -25.26
C GLY A 165 -9.09 11.45 -25.33
N LYS A 166 -8.41 11.46 -24.18
CA LYS A 166 -6.95 11.57 -24.03
C LYS A 166 -6.43 10.49 -23.10
N ALA A 167 -5.15 10.11 -23.24
CA ALA A 167 -4.48 9.32 -22.22
C ALA A 167 -4.30 10.14 -20.93
N PHE A 168 -4.24 9.47 -19.77
CA PHE A 168 -4.08 10.15 -18.48
C PHE A 168 -2.83 11.03 -18.41
N GLU A 169 -1.76 10.65 -19.12
CA GLU A 169 -0.51 11.39 -19.18
C GLU A 169 -0.63 12.71 -19.96
N ASP A 170 -1.56 12.77 -20.90
CA ASP A 170 -1.80 13.92 -21.80
C ASP A 170 -2.84 14.90 -21.26
N LEU A 171 -3.41 14.64 -20.07
CA LEU A 171 -4.38 15.50 -19.42
C LEU A 171 -3.70 16.78 -18.90
N ASP A 172 -4.41 17.90 -18.99
CA ASP A 172 -4.01 19.11 -18.26
C ASP A 172 -4.20 18.96 -16.74
N ASP A 173 -3.73 19.95 -15.96
CA ASP A 173 -3.75 19.87 -14.49
C ASP A 173 -5.18 19.83 -13.92
N ALA A 174 -6.15 20.49 -14.55
CA ALA A 174 -7.54 20.50 -14.11
C ALA A 174 -8.21 19.14 -14.39
N GLU A 175 -8.08 18.63 -15.61
CA GLU A 175 -8.56 17.31 -16.03
C GLU A 175 -7.93 16.22 -15.16
N ARG A 176 -6.62 16.29 -14.97
CA ARG A 176 -5.87 15.33 -14.12
C ARG A 176 -6.35 15.34 -12.67
N SER A 177 -6.59 16.52 -12.11
CA SER A 177 -7.11 16.67 -10.75
C SER A 177 -8.50 16.03 -10.60
N LEU A 178 -9.36 16.13 -11.59
CA LEU A 178 -10.67 15.47 -11.61
C LEU A 178 -10.53 13.95 -11.61
N VAL A 179 -9.66 13.39 -12.47
CA VAL A 179 -9.42 11.94 -12.50
C VAL A 179 -8.85 11.42 -11.18
N LEU A 180 -7.88 12.14 -10.58
CA LEU A 180 -7.29 11.75 -9.30
C LEU A 180 -8.29 11.78 -8.14
N LYS A 181 -9.26 12.69 -8.19
CA LYS A 181 -10.36 12.79 -7.21
C LYS A 181 -11.37 11.64 -7.39
N GLU A 182 -11.72 11.34 -8.64
CA GLU A 182 -12.67 10.28 -8.96
C GLU A 182 -12.10 8.89 -8.69
N ILE A 183 -10.83 8.67 -9.05
CA ILE A 183 -10.13 7.40 -8.89
C ILE A 183 -8.90 7.60 -8.01
N PRO A 184 -9.10 7.72 -6.68
CA PRO A 184 -7.99 7.85 -5.73
C PRO A 184 -7.19 6.55 -5.63
N GLN A 185 -5.93 6.66 -5.22
CA GLN A 185 -5.11 5.49 -4.90
C GLN A 185 -5.44 5.00 -3.47
N ASN A 186 -6.56 4.33 -3.31
CA ASN A 186 -7.05 3.82 -2.04
C ASN A 186 -6.40 2.46 -1.70
N ILE A 187 -5.09 2.46 -1.47
CA ILE A 187 -4.34 1.30 -1.01
C ILE A 187 -3.85 1.58 0.40
N ILE A 188 -4.27 0.77 1.36
CA ILE A 188 -3.84 0.86 2.76
C ILE A 188 -3.08 -0.40 3.14
N GLU A 189 -1.89 -0.21 3.71
CA GLU A 189 -1.11 -1.29 4.24
C GLU A 189 -1.48 -1.56 5.69
N LEU A 190 -1.75 -2.82 6.00
CA LEU A 190 -1.97 -3.31 7.35
C LEU A 190 -0.73 -4.06 7.80
N THR A 191 0.06 -3.46 8.67
CA THR A 191 1.27 -4.12 9.20
C THR A 191 0.86 -5.25 10.15
N PRO A 192 1.21 -6.52 9.89
CA PRO A 192 0.97 -7.59 10.85
C PRO A 192 1.85 -7.36 12.09
N ARG A 193 1.27 -7.43 13.27
CA ARG A 193 2.07 -7.49 14.50
C ARG A 193 2.54 -8.91 14.73
N THR A 194 3.81 -9.04 15.11
CA THR A 194 4.31 -10.25 15.74
C THR A 194 3.41 -10.63 16.90
N THR A 195 2.77 -11.77 16.83
CA THR A 195 2.37 -12.50 18.03
C THR A 195 3.67 -12.81 18.76
N GLN A 196 4.07 -11.97 19.70
CA GLN A 196 5.04 -12.42 20.70
C GLN A 196 4.34 -13.60 21.39
N SER A 197 4.85 -14.80 21.13
CA SER A 197 4.53 -15.96 21.95
C SER A 197 4.94 -15.57 23.37
N VAL A 198 3.95 -15.33 24.22
CA VAL A 198 4.17 -15.27 25.66
C VAL A 198 4.73 -16.64 26.05
N ARG A 199 6.03 -16.66 26.42
CA ARG A 199 6.63 -17.79 27.11
C ARG A 199 6.13 -17.82 28.53
#